data_d2faa881e0977fb4d865f88068e18a02
#
_entry.id   d2faa881e0977fb4d865f88068e18a02
#
_cell.length_a   1.000
_cell.length_b   1.000
_cell.length_c   1.000
_cell.angle_alpha   90.00
_cell.angle_beta   90.00
_cell.angle_gamma   90.00
#
_symmetry.space_group_name_H-M   'P 1'
#
loop_
_entity.id
_entity.type
_entity.pdbx_description
1 polymer ?
#
loop_
_entity_poly.entity_id
_entity_poly.type
_entity_poly.pdbx_seq_one_letter_code
_entity_poly.pdbx_strand_id
1 'polypeptide(L)'
;MKVEMTAEAAEKAKEILNICMKRPEHVLGIISSGVSIKVAGVNIYTVKEIVESPKKEFEESSATIGLSFTGDLAGIIAVSFPMESAAKLVMAISGENAGTPELDRLRIATLREVGGIVISGIMGSIGNVLDSHMDYTVPSYEKGSIASLLNLGDRMMDSLVLIANVSFTLHDLNVESNILMVLEEEQLRLLLDKIKEILS
;
A
#
# COMPACT_ATOMS: atom_id res chain seq x y z
N MET A 1 9.13 -23.90 3.69
CA MET A 1 10.21 -23.32 2.83
C MET A 1 9.96 -21.83 2.80
N LYS A 2 10.83 -21.01 3.42
CA LYS A 2 10.63 -19.54 3.44
C LYS A 2 10.52 -19.02 2.00
N VAL A 3 9.51 -18.23 1.70
CA VAL A 3 9.49 -17.44 0.46
C VAL A 3 10.51 -16.33 0.64
N GLU A 4 11.75 -16.61 0.28
CA GLU A 4 12.75 -15.56 0.14
C GLU A 4 12.56 -14.93 -1.23
N MET A 5 12.21 -13.64 -1.23
CA MET A 5 12.17 -12.87 -2.47
C MET A 5 13.61 -12.69 -2.95
N THR A 6 13.94 -13.27 -4.10
CA THR A 6 15.22 -12.99 -4.75
C THR A 6 15.30 -11.51 -5.13
N ALA A 7 16.51 -10.95 -5.20
CA ALA A 7 16.71 -9.57 -5.65
C ALA A 7 16.05 -9.30 -7.02
N GLU A 8 16.09 -10.28 -7.92
CA GLU A 8 15.42 -10.22 -9.23
C GLU A 8 13.89 -10.16 -9.10
N ALA A 9 13.30 -10.98 -8.23
CA ALA A 9 11.85 -10.94 -8.00
C ALA A 9 11.41 -9.62 -7.37
N ALA A 10 12.22 -9.04 -6.49
CA ALA A 10 11.96 -7.74 -5.88
C ALA A 10 11.99 -6.62 -6.93
N GLU A 11 12.96 -6.61 -7.83
CA GLU A 11 13.01 -5.62 -8.92
C GLU A 11 11.84 -5.78 -9.89
N LYS A 12 11.47 -7.00 -10.27
CA LYS A 12 10.29 -7.23 -11.11
C LYS A 12 8.99 -6.78 -10.44
N ALA A 13 8.80 -7.09 -9.16
CA ALA A 13 7.64 -6.61 -8.39
C ALA A 13 7.59 -5.08 -8.30
N LYS A 14 8.72 -4.43 -8.08
CA LYS A 14 8.86 -2.98 -8.08
C LYS A 14 8.50 -2.36 -9.45
N GLU A 15 8.98 -2.95 -10.55
CA GLU A 15 8.68 -2.50 -11.90
C GLU A 15 7.17 -2.55 -12.19
N ILE A 16 6.52 -3.68 -11.88
CA ILE A 16 5.07 -3.82 -12.06
C ILE A 16 4.30 -2.84 -11.17
N LEU A 17 4.66 -2.70 -9.91
CA LEU A 17 4.00 -1.73 -9.04
C LEU A 17 4.16 -0.30 -9.56
N ASN A 18 5.32 0.08 -10.13
CA ASN A 18 5.47 1.37 -10.80
C ASN A 18 4.54 1.52 -12.01
N ILE A 19 4.30 0.46 -12.77
CA ILE A 19 3.31 0.46 -13.86
C ILE A 19 1.90 0.63 -13.27
N CYS A 20 1.55 -0.10 -12.21
CA CYS A 20 0.27 0.02 -11.52
C CYS A 20 0.02 1.44 -10.96
N MET A 21 1.07 2.19 -10.60
CA MET A 21 0.95 3.55 -10.09
C MET A 21 0.59 4.59 -11.15
N LYS A 22 0.72 4.29 -12.43
CA LYS A 22 0.41 5.24 -13.50
C LYS A 22 -1.06 5.68 -13.51
N ARG A 23 -1.97 4.78 -13.21
CA ARG A 23 -3.40 5.11 -13.13
C ARG A 23 -3.73 5.99 -11.92
N PRO A 24 -3.34 5.65 -10.67
CA PRO A 24 -3.48 6.54 -9.52
C PRO A 24 -2.81 7.91 -9.73
N GLU A 25 -1.59 7.93 -10.29
CA GLU A 25 -0.85 9.16 -10.60
C GLU A 25 -1.67 10.08 -11.53
N HIS A 26 -2.27 9.52 -12.58
CA HIS A 26 -3.11 10.27 -13.51
C HIS A 26 -4.38 10.81 -12.83
N VAL A 27 -5.08 9.98 -12.06
CA VAL A 27 -6.32 10.38 -11.37
C VAL A 27 -6.05 11.46 -10.32
N LEU A 28 -5.01 11.29 -9.50
CA LEU A 28 -4.60 12.30 -8.52
C LEU A 28 -4.11 13.58 -9.18
N GLY A 29 -3.47 13.48 -10.35
CA GLY A 29 -3.04 14.61 -11.15
C GLY A 29 -4.18 15.49 -11.67
N ILE A 30 -5.42 14.97 -11.77
CA ILE A 30 -6.62 15.74 -12.09
C ILE A 30 -7.06 16.59 -10.88
N ILE A 31 -6.87 16.05 -9.66
CA ILE A 31 -7.26 16.71 -8.40
C ILE A 31 -6.19 17.73 -7.98
N SER A 32 -4.94 17.37 -8.13
CA SER A 32 -3.79 18.20 -7.76
C SER A 32 -2.71 18.10 -8.83
N SER A 33 -2.34 19.22 -9.43
CA SER A 33 -1.31 19.23 -10.49
C SER A 33 0.07 18.80 -9.94
N GLY A 34 0.90 18.20 -10.81
CA GLY A 34 2.28 17.86 -10.49
C GLY A 34 2.41 16.66 -9.55
N VAL A 35 1.47 15.72 -9.59
CA VAL A 35 1.57 14.45 -8.83
C VAL A 35 2.48 13.47 -9.56
N SER A 36 3.44 12.89 -8.85
CA SER A 36 4.24 11.74 -9.28
C SER A 36 4.30 10.71 -8.18
N ILE A 37 4.18 9.43 -8.54
CA ILE A 37 4.20 8.30 -7.60
C ILE A 37 5.29 7.32 -8.03
N LYS A 38 6.21 7.02 -7.12
CA LYS A 38 7.35 6.15 -7.39
C LYS A 38 7.50 5.08 -6.31
N VAL A 39 7.60 3.83 -6.73
CA VAL A 39 7.97 2.70 -5.85
C VAL A 39 9.48 2.66 -5.74
N ALA A 40 10.00 2.85 -4.52
CA ALA A 40 11.43 2.86 -4.23
C ALA A 40 11.99 1.45 -4.01
N GLY A 41 11.23 0.58 -3.34
CA GLY A 41 11.63 -0.80 -3.05
C GLY A 41 10.44 -1.66 -2.67
N VAL A 42 10.64 -2.97 -2.75
CA VAL A 42 9.65 -3.99 -2.37
C VAL A 42 10.33 -5.06 -1.53
N ASN A 43 9.70 -5.44 -0.43
CA ASN A 43 10.16 -6.49 0.46
C ASN A 43 9.00 -7.40 0.86
N ILE A 44 9.30 -8.64 1.22
CA ILE A 44 8.33 -9.60 1.78
C ILE A 44 8.76 -9.95 3.18
N TYR A 45 7.79 -9.99 4.09
CA TYR A 45 7.90 -10.39 5.48
C TYR A 45 6.80 -11.38 5.81
N THR A 46 6.95 -12.14 6.87
CA THR A 46 5.81 -12.79 7.52
C THR A 46 5.14 -11.78 8.46
N VAL A 47 3.83 -11.91 8.69
CA VAL A 47 3.14 -11.11 9.72
C VAL A 47 3.84 -11.27 11.07
N LYS A 48 4.25 -12.49 11.39
CA LYS A 48 5.00 -12.81 12.62
C LYS A 48 6.29 -12.00 12.77
N GLU A 49 7.09 -11.88 11.70
CA GLU A 49 8.33 -11.09 11.73
C GLU A 49 8.06 -9.62 12.04
N ILE A 50 6.98 -9.05 11.49
CA ILE A 50 6.62 -7.65 11.72
C ILE A 50 6.07 -7.43 13.14
N VAL A 51 5.27 -8.36 13.66
CA VAL A 51 4.60 -8.23 14.96
C VAL A 51 5.56 -8.53 16.13
N GLU A 52 6.36 -9.60 16.05
CA GLU A 52 7.24 -10.04 17.14
C GLU A 52 8.59 -9.32 17.17
N SER A 53 9.07 -8.85 16.02
CA SER A 53 10.37 -8.17 15.89
C SER A 53 10.30 -7.01 14.92
N PRO A 54 9.46 -5.99 15.20
CA PRO A 54 9.22 -4.90 14.27
C PRO A 54 10.49 -4.08 14.05
N LYS A 55 10.72 -3.70 12.81
CA LYS A 55 11.66 -2.65 12.48
C LYS A 55 11.11 -1.32 12.96
N LYS A 56 11.98 -0.36 13.28
CA LYS A 56 11.60 0.97 13.73
C LYS A 56 10.54 1.62 12.84
N GLU A 57 10.66 1.49 11.54
CA GLU A 57 9.71 2.01 10.54
C GLU A 57 8.29 1.42 10.66
N PHE A 58 8.15 0.20 11.22
CA PHE A 58 6.86 -0.47 11.43
C PHE A 58 6.24 -0.18 12.79
N GLU A 59 6.99 0.44 13.70
CA GLU A 59 6.53 0.89 15.02
C GLU A 59 6.00 2.33 15.01
N GLU A 60 6.32 3.11 13.98
CA GLU A 60 5.88 4.50 13.87
C GLU A 60 4.37 4.59 13.66
N SER A 61 3.73 5.54 14.37
CA SER A 61 2.30 5.80 14.21
C SER A 61 2.01 6.29 12.80
N SER A 62 1.05 5.66 12.16
CA SER A 62 0.65 5.91 10.78
C SER A 62 -0.84 6.07 10.62
N ALA A 63 -1.25 6.79 9.59
CA ALA A 63 -2.60 6.83 9.07
C ALA A 63 -2.70 5.82 7.94
N THR A 64 -3.49 4.76 8.14
CA THR A 64 -3.59 3.65 7.19
C THR A 64 -5.00 3.56 6.62
N ILE A 65 -5.09 3.47 5.31
CA ILE A 65 -6.31 3.20 4.57
C ILE A 65 -6.18 1.79 3.99
N GLY A 66 -7.13 0.92 4.33
CA GLY A 66 -7.09 -0.46 3.89
C GLY A 66 -8.46 -1.03 3.58
N LEU A 67 -8.47 -2.10 2.82
CA LEU A 67 -9.65 -2.91 2.52
C LEU A 67 -9.26 -4.38 2.40
N SER A 68 -10.26 -5.25 2.59
CA SER A 68 -10.14 -6.67 2.27
C SER A 68 -10.69 -6.94 0.88
N PHE A 69 -10.10 -7.92 0.21
CA PHE A 69 -10.58 -8.42 -1.08
C PHE A 69 -10.71 -9.94 -1.05
N THR A 70 -11.65 -10.44 -1.84
CA THR A 70 -11.98 -11.88 -1.97
C THR A 70 -12.26 -12.21 -3.43
N GLY A 71 -12.25 -13.49 -3.77
CA GLY A 71 -12.45 -13.98 -5.14
C GLY A 71 -11.33 -14.92 -5.52
N ASP A 72 -10.82 -14.81 -6.74
CA ASP A 72 -9.71 -15.63 -7.23
C ASP A 72 -8.40 -15.36 -6.48
N LEU A 73 -8.25 -14.15 -5.97
CA LEU A 73 -7.24 -13.75 -5.00
C LEU A 73 -7.93 -13.16 -3.77
N ALA A 74 -7.47 -13.50 -2.57
CA ALA A 74 -8.03 -13.00 -1.33
C ALA A 74 -6.95 -12.48 -0.38
N GLY A 75 -7.25 -11.40 0.33
CA GLY A 75 -6.30 -10.80 1.24
C GLY A 75 -6.70 -9.42 1.74
N ILE A 76 -5.71 -8.68 2.20
CA ILE A 76 -5.84 -7.29 2.64
C ILE A 76 -4.85 -6.45 1.85
N ILE A 77 -5.29 -5.29 1.39
CA ILE A 77 -4.40 -4.27 0.83
C ILE A 77 -4.58 -2.97 1.59
N ALA A 78 -3.48 -2.29 1.88
CA ALA A 78 -3.50 -1.02 2.58
C ALA A 78 -2.42 -0.07 2.06
N VAL A 79 -2.70 1.23 2.19
CA VAL A 79 -1.73 2.31 2.04
C VAL A 79 -1.56 2.98 3.39
N SER A 80 -0.34 2.99 3.91
CA SER A 80 0.03 3.52 5.21
C SER A 80 0.95 4.73 5.07
N PHE A 81 0.56 5.83 5.67
CA PHE A 81 1.32 7.09 5.70
C PHE A 81 1.78 7.36 7.13
N PRO A 82 3.09 7.55 7.40
CA PRO A 82 3.52 8.18 8.65
C PRO A 82 2.71 9.44 8.91
N MET A 83 2.36 9.73 10.17
CA MET A 83 1.43 10.82 10.51
C MET A 83 1.84 12.17 9.93
N GLU A 84 3.16 12.47 9.90
CA GLU A 84 3.68 13.69 9.29
C GLU A 84 3.45 13.71 7.76
N SER A 85 3.68 12.57 7.10
CA SER A 85 3.43 12.39 5.66
C SER A 85 1.95 12.51 5.32
N ALA A 86 1.07 11.93 6.15
CA ALA A 86 -0.38 12.06 6.01
C ALA A 86 -0.83 13.52 6.09
N ALA A 87 -0.30 14.28 7.05
CA ALA A 87 -0.61 15.71 7.19
C ALA A 87 -0.14 16.51 5.97
N LYS A 88 1.10 16.29 5.50
CA LYS A 88 1.65 16.92 4.29
C LYS A 88 0.79 16.64 3.04
N LEU A 89 0.38 15.38 2.86
CA LEU A 89 -0.44 14.97 1.73
C LEU A 89 -1.80 15.68 1.71
N VAL A 90 -2.48 15.70 2.87
CA VAL A 90 -3.77 16.39 2.99
C VAL A 90 -3.63 17.88 2.69
N MET A 91 -2.62 18.54 3.24
CA MET A 91 -2.36 19.96 2.96
C MET A 91 -2.13 20.25 1.48
N ALA A 92 -1.33 19.40 0.81
CA ALA A 92 -1.03 19.57 -0.61
C ALA A 92 -2.27 19.44 -1.48
N ILE A 93 -3.25 18.61 -1.08
CA ILE A 93 -4.49 18.37 -1.84
C ILE A 93 -5.58 19.37 -1.48
N SER A 94 -5.77 19.69 -0.19
CA SER A 94 -6.84 20.58 0.27
C SER A 94 -6.50 22.07 0.14
N GLY A 95 -5.20 22.41 -0.01
CA GLY A 95 -4.73 23.81 0.02
C GLY A 95 -4.79 24.45 1.41
N GLU A 96 -5.10 23.70 2.44
CA GLU A 96 -5.15 24.20 3.82
C GLU A 96 -3.75 24.33 4.42
N ASN A 97 -3.55 25.36 5.26
CA ASN A 97 -2.31 25.51 6.03
C ASN A 97 -2.21 24.42 7.10
N ALA A 98 -0.96 24.00 7.41
CA ALA A 98 -0.67 23.04 8.45
C ALA A 98 -1.28 23.45 9.80
N GLY A 99 -2.41 22.88 10.12
CA GLY A 99 -2.86 22.77 11.49
C GLY A 99 -2.02 21.73 12.25
N THR A 100 -2.46 21.37 13.43
CA THR A 100 -1.87 20.28 14.23
C THR A 100 -1.77 18.98 13.43
N PRO A 101 -0.81 18.08 13.73
CA PRO A 101 -0.69 16.76 13.11
C PRO A 101 -1.91 15.87 13.31
N GLU A 102 -2.85 16.26 14.17
CA GLU A 102 -4.10 15.55 14.40
C GLU A 102 -5.02 15.69 13.19
N LEU A 103 -5.36 14.54 12.62
CA LEU A 103 -6.26 14.43 11.47
C LEU A 103 -7.71 14.53 11.97
N ASP A 104 -8.38 15.60 11.63
CA ASP A 104 -9.83 15.73 11.82
C ASP A 104 -10.62 14.91 10.80
N ARG A 105 -11.95 14.92 10.91
CA ARG A 105 -12.83 14.13 10.04
C ARG A 105 -12.67 14.45 8.56
N LEU A 106 -12.43 15.70 8.20
CA LEU A 106 -12.29 16.13 6.81
C LEU A 106 -10.97 15.63 6.23
N ARG A 107 -9.89 15.72 7.00
CA ARG A 107 -8.56 15.24 6.62
C ARG A 107 -8.53 13.71 6.48
N ILE A 108 -9.21 12.98 7.39
CA ILE A 108 -9.38 11.53 7.27
C ILE A 108 -10.18 11.19 6.00
N ALA A 109 -11.22 11.94 5.66
CA ALA A 109 -11.98 11.73 4.42
C ALA A 109 -11.09 11.91 3.18
N THR A 110 -10.27 12.97 3.15
CA THR A 110 -9.30 13.20 2.06
C THR A 110 -8.30 12.05 1.94
N LEU A 111 -7.74 11.57 3.06
CA LEU A 111 -6.82 10.42 3.04
C LEU A 111 -7.50 9.13 2.55
N ARG A 112 -8.76 8.90 2.94
CA ARG A 112 -9.54 7.74 2.46
C ARG A 112 -9.76 7.79 0.96
N GLU A 113 -10.02 8.98 0.42
CA GLU A 113 -10.19 9.17 -1.03
C GLU A 113 -8.89 8.91 -1.78
N VAL A 114 -7.79 9.49 -1.34
CA VAL A 114 -6.46 9.26 -1.94
C VAL A 114 -6.04 7.80 -1.84
N GLY A 115 -6.14 7.20 -0.65
CA GLY A 115 -5.82 5.79 -0.43
C GLY A 115 -6.70 4.87 -1.30
N GLY A 116 -7.99 5.17 -1.40
CA GLY A 116 -8.93 4.45 -2.26
C GLY A 116 -8.55 4.51 -3.75
N ILE A 117 -8.12 5.66 -4.25
CA ILE A 117 -7.64 5.84 -5.63
C ILE A 117 -6.39 4.97 -5.87
N VAL A 118 -5.42 5.01 -4.94
CA VAL A 118 -4.18 4.22 -5.04
C VAL A 118 -4.49 2.73 -5.02
N ILE A 119 -5.27 2.26 -4.03
CA ILE A 119 -5.65 0.85 -3.90
C ILE A 119 -6.41 0.37 -5.14
N SER A 120 -7.41 1.13 -5.62
CA SER A 120 -8.19 0.77 -6.80
C SER A 120 -7.34 0.68 -8.06
N GLY A 121 -6.35 1.56 -8.21
CA GLY A 121 -5.40 1.51 -9.33
C GLY A 121 -4.53 0.26 -9.32
N ILE A 122 -4.00 -0.11 -8.15
CA ILE A 122 -3.20 -1.32 -7.96
C ILE A 122 -4.03 -2.57 -8.23
N MET A 123 -5.17 -2.68 -7.54
CA MET A 123 -6.02 -3.87 -7.61
C MET A 123 -6.63 -4.06 -9.00
N GLY A 124 -7.01 -2.96 -9.69
CA GLY A 124 -7.46 -3.03 -11.07
C GLY A 124 -6.35 -3.51 -12.02
N SER A 125 -5.11 -3.11 -11.79
CA SER A 125 -3.97 -3.60 -12.57
C SER A 125 -3.67 -5.08 -12.29
N ILE A 126 -3.69 -5.48 -11.02
CA ILE A 126 -3.51 -6.89 -10.61
C ILE A 126 -4.63 -7.77 -11.21
N GLY A 127 -5.89 -7.33 -11.13
CA GLY A 127 -7.01 -8.05 -11.72
C GLY A 127 -6.86 -8.27 -13.22
N ASN A 128 -6.41 -7.25 -13.94
CA ASN A 128 -6.12 -7.38 -15.38
C ASN A 128 -4.96 -8.34 -15.67
N VAL A 129 -3.90 -8.29 -14.85
CA VAL A 129 -2.72 -9.15 -14.99
C VAL A 129 -3.05 -10.61 -14.76
N LEU A 130 -3.89 -10.89 -13.74
CA LEU A 130 -4.28 -12.25 -13.36
C LEU A 130 -5.48 -12.76 -14.17
N ASP A 131 -6.14 -11.90 -14.97
CA ASP A 131 -7.45 -12.18 -15.58
C ASP A 131 -8.46 -12.68 -14.51
N SER A 132 -8.48 -11.99 -13.38
CA SER A 132 -9.15 -12.42 -12.15
C SER A 132 -10.24 -11.44 -11.73
N HIS A 133 -11.32 -11.99 -11.18
CA HIS A 133 -12.37 -11.20 -10.56
C HIS A 133 -12.21 -11.16 -9.05
N MET A 134 -12.27 -9.94 -8.50
CA MET A 134 -12.14 -9.70 -7.06
C MET A 134 -13.26 -8.78 -6.56
N ASP A 135 -13.84 -9.14 -5.43
CA ASP A 135 -14.77 -8.31 -4.67
C ASP A 135 -14.04 -7.56 -3.56
N TYR A 136 -14.45 -6.33 -3.29
CA TYR A 136 -13.78 -5.44 -2.36
C TYR A 136 -14.71 -4.95 -1.26
N THR A 137 -14.19 -4.85 -0.03
CA THR A 137 -14.88 -4.12 1.04
C THR A 137 -14.72 -2.61 0.87
N VAL A 138 -15.49 -1.84 1.62
CA VAL A 138 -15.32 -0.37 1.67
C VAL A 138 -14.00 -0.04 2.38
N PRO A 139 -13.18 0.87 1.85
CA PRO A 139 -11.96 1.31 2.52
C PRO A 139 -12.22 1.85 3.93
N SER A 140 -11.49 1.37 4.90
CA SER A 140 -11.48 1.85 6.29
C SER A 140 -10.24 2.67 6.58
N TYR A 141 -10.34 3.56 7.57
CA TYR A 141 -9.23 4.30 8.14
C TYR A 141 -8.89 3.75 9.51
N GLU A 142 -7.61 3.49 9.73
CA GLU A 142 -7.07 3.06 11.02
C GLU A 142 -5.84 3.93 11.36
N LYS A 143 -5.69 4.26 12.65
CA LYS A 143 -4.52 4.94 13.20
C LYS A 143 -3.76 3.98 14.08
N GLY A 144 -2.50 3.75 13.78
CA GLY A 144 -1.64 2.84 14.54
C GLY A 144 -0.32 2.59 13.85
N SER A 145 0.54 1.79 14.45
CA SER A 145 1.74 1.30 13.78
C SER A 145 1.39 0.13 12.84
N ILE A 146 2.21 -0.09 11.82
CA ILE A 146 2.04 -1.24 10.91
C ILE A 146 2.04 -2.54 11.71
N ALA A 147 2.93 -2.68 12.69
CA ALA A 147 2.99 -3.85 13.55
C ALA A 147 1.69 -4.05 14.35
N SER A 148 1.10 -2.99 14.89
CA SER A 148 -0.17 -3.08 15.63
C SER A 148 -1.35 -3.43 14.74
N LEU A 149 -1.39 -2.90 13.52
CA LEU A 149 -2.46 -3.15 12.55
C LEU A 149 -2.43 -4.58 12.01
N LEU A 150 -1.25 -5.18 11.88
CA LEU A 150 -1.07 -6.55 11.44
C LEU A 150 -1.27 -7.58 12.56
N ASN A 151 -1.35 -7.15 13.82
CA ASN A 151 -1.64 -8.04 14.94
C ASN A 151 -3.14 -8.42 14.98
N LEU A 152 -3.60 -9.08 13.93
CA LEU A 152 -4.99 -9.50 13.71
C LEU A 152 -5.35 -10.86 14.35
N GLY A 153 -4.47 -11.37 15.21
CA GLY A 153 -4.60 -12.66 15.89
C GLY A 153 -3.84 -13.81 15.21
N ASP A 154 -3.77 -14.93 15.93
CA ASP A 154 -2.90 -16.07 15.60
C ASP A 154 -3.10 -16.66 14.19
N ARG A 155 -4.29 -16.52 13.61
CA ARG A 155 -4.63 -17.10 12.30
C ARG A 155 -3.87 -16.49 11.13
N MET A 156 -3.35 -15.27 11.27
CA MET A 156 -2.66 -14.56 10.19
C MET A 156 -1.14 -14.50 10.39
N MET A 157 -0.61 -15.08 11.47
CA MET A 157 0.83 -14.98 11.78
C MET A 157 1.74 -15.60 10.70
N ASP A 158 1.27 -16.64 10.02
CA ASP A 158 2.00 -17.29 8.94
C ASP A 158 1.77 -16.66 7.56
N SER A 159 0.85 -15.69 7.46
CA SER A 159 0.61 -14.95 6.22
C SER A 159 1.82 -14.11 5.84
N LEU A 160 1.98 -13.92 4.54
CA LEU A 160 3.04 -13.08 3.97
C LEU A 160 2.54 -11.65 3.76
N VAL A 161 3.41 -10.70 4.01
CA VAL A 161 3.18 -9.28 3.77
C VAL A 161 4.17 -8.80 2.74
N LEU A 162 3.68 -8.42 1.56
CA LEU A 162 4.45 -7.66 0.61
C LEU A 162 4.36 -6.19 1.02
N ILE A 163 5.49 -5.56 1.27
CA ILE A 163 5.59 -4.14 1.60
C ILE A 163 6.35 -3.42 0.49
N ALA A 164 5.71 -2.43 -0.11
CA ALA A 164 6.32 -1.53 -1.07
C ALA A 164 6.48 -0.14 -0.45
N ASN A 165 7.71 0.36 -0.43
CA ASN A 165 7.99 1.75 -0.05
C ASN A 165 7.67 2.66 -1.23
N VAL A 166 6.81 3.63 -1.04
CA VAL A 166 6.30 4.51 -2.08
C VAL A 166 6.50 5.97 -1.71
N SER A 167 6.96 6.74 -2.67
CA SER A 167 7.15 8.18 -2.57
C SER A 167 6.15 8.89 -3.46
N PHE A 168 5.37 9.79 -2.89
CA PHE A 168 4.50 10.72 -3.61
C PHE A 168 5.16 12.08 -3.66
N THR A 169 5.32 12.63 -4.84
CA THR A 169 5.75 14.02 -5.02
C THR A 169 4.55 14.84 -5.46
N LEU A 170 4.21 15.89 -4.70
CA LEU A 170 3.14 16.82 -4.99
C LEU A 170 3.69 18.24 -4.79
N HIS A 171 3.67 19.08 -5.83
CA HIS A 171 4.14 20.48 -5.71
C HIS A 171 5.47 20.63 -4.97
N ASP A 172 6.49 19.81 -5.30
CA ASP A 172 7.81 19.76 -4.64
C ASP A 172 7.81 19.21 -3.20
N LEU A 173 6.66 18.80 -2.66
CA LEU A 173 6.59 18.07 -1.40
C LEU A 173 6.78 16.58 -1.64
N ASN A 174 7.69 15.99 -0.88
CA ASN A 174 7.87 14.54 -0.85
C ASN A 174 7.10 13.94 0.33
N VAL A 175 6.23 12.97 0.03
CA VAL A 175 5.38 12.28 0.99
C VAL A 175 5.68 10.79 0.92
N GLU A 176 6.26 10.26 1.98
CA GLU A 176 6.57 8.84 2.10
C GLU A 176 5.35 8.03 2.53
N SER A 177 5.21 6.84 1.98
CA SER A 177 4.18 5.89 2.35
C SER A 177 4.63 4.45 2.13
N ASN A 178 3.85 3.52 2.68
CA ASN A 178 4.01 2.09 2.44
C ASN A 178 2.72 1.52 1.87
N ILE A 179 2.83 0.69 0.84
CA ILE A 179 1.75 -0.18 0.39
C ILE A 179 2.00 -1.55 1.00
N LEU A 180 0.98 -2.06 1.67
CA LEU A 180 1.00 -3.37 2.30
C LEU A 180 -0.01 -4.27 1.60
N MET A 181 0.40 -5.47 1.24
CA MET A 181 -0.51 -6.51 0.74
C MET A 181 -0.28 -7.78 1.55
N VAL A 182 -1.29 -8.17 2.32
CA VAL A 182 -1.27 -9.38 3.15
C VAL A 182 -1.96 -10.49 2.39
N LEU A 183 -1.23 -11.58 2.13
CA LEU A 183 -1.67 -12.72 1.34
C LEU A 183 -1.23 -14.03 2.01
N GLU A 184 -1.96 -15.10 1.78
CA GLU A 184 -1.44 -16.44 2.03
C GLU A 184 -0.27 -16.75 1.09
N GLU A 185 0.66 -17.61 1.52
CA GLU A 185 1.88 -17.91 0.77
C GLU A 185 1.60 -18.39 -0.66
N GLU A 186 0.60 -19.23 -0.84
CA GLU A 186 0.22 -19.78 -2.15
C GLU A 186 -0.26 -18.69 -3.11
N GLN A 187 -1.05 -17.76 -2.61
CA GLN A 187 -1.58 -16.64 -3.40
C GLN A 187 -0.49 -15.64 -3.78
N LEU A 188 0.44 -15.37 -2.86
CA LEU A 188 1.58 -14.52 -3.19
C LEU A 188 2.48 -15.17 -4.25
N ARG A 189 2.71 -16.49 -4.18
CA ARG A 189 3.45 -17.22 -5.22
C ARG A 189 2.77 -17.11 -6.58
N LEU A 190 1.44 -17.33 -6.62
CA LEU A 190 0.66 -17.19 -7.85
C LEU A 190 0.83 -15.80 -8.46
N LEU A 191 0.71 -14.77 -7.65
CA LEU A 191 0.90 -13.38 -8.09
C LEU A 191 2.30 -13.14 -8.65
N LEU A 192 3.35 -13.58 -7.94
CA LEU A 192 4.75 -13.39 -8.37
C LEU A 192 5.09 -14.18 -9.63
N ASP A 193 4.52 -15.37 -9.82
CA ASP A 193 4.76 -16.19 -11.01
C ASP A 193 4.09 -15.58 -12.24
N LYS A 194 2.86 -15.06 -12.10
CA LYS A 194 2.20 -14.30 -13.17
C LYS A 194 2.95 -13.03 -13.54
N ILE A 195 3.49 -12.34 -12.56
CA ILE A 195 4.37 -11.19 -12.74
C ILE A 195 5.59 -11.56 -13.60
N LYS A 196 6.22 -12.70 -13.32
CA LYS A 196 7.37 -13.18 -14.12
C LYS A 196 7.00 -13.51 -15.55
N GLU A 197 5.84 -14.14 -15.78
CA GLU A 197 5.34 -14.48 -17.13
C GLU A 197 5.17 -13.22 -18.01
N ILE A 198 4.72 -12.12 -17.44
CA ILE A 198 4.45 -10.88 -18.19
C ILE A 198 5.73 -10.13 -18.55
N LEU A 199 6.76 -10.21 -17.70
CA LEU A 199 8.05 -9.54 -17.89
C LEU A 199 9.08 -10.41 -18.61
N SER A 200 8.71 -11.61 -19.09
CA SER A 200 9.56 -12.50 -19.87
C SER A 200 9.41 -12.27 -21.35
#